data_16bc06c2deece2547fb6740e963dbfc0
#
_entry.id   16bc06c2deece2547fb6740e963dbfc0
#
_cell.length_a   1.000
_cell.length_b   1.000
_cell.length_c   1.000
_cell.angle_alpha   90.00
_cell.angle_beta   90.00
_cell.angle_gamma   90.00
#
_symmetry.space_group_name_H-M   'P 1'
#
loop_
_entity.id
_entity.type
_entity.pdbx_description
1 polymer ?
#
loop_
_entity_poly.entity_id
_entity_poly.type
_entity_poly.pdbx_seq_one_letter_code
_entity_poly.pdbx_strand_id
1 'polypeptide(L)'
;NLCKESEDLDMAQLWGGRFTKATDQLVYNFNASITFDQKFYKQDIEGSIAHVKMLGKQGILTEQEMNDIITTLQEIKEDVESGKLEITSEYEDIHSFVEANLIDRLGDTGKKLHTGRSRNDQVALDMRLYTRDEVLAVDGLLKELLTTILHIMEENTETIMPGFTHLQKAQPITLAHHMGAYFEMFKRDRLRLHDIYERMNYCPLGSGALAG
;
A
#
# COMPACT_ATOMS: atom_id res chain seq x y z
N ASN A 1 -36.06 15.40 -31.72
CA ASN A 1 -35.62 14.02 -31.76
C ASN A 1 -34.11 13.94 -31.57
N LEU A 2 -33.69 13.92 -30.36
CA LEU A 2 -32.36 13.53 -29.94
C LEU A 2 -32.50 12.99 -28.50
N CYS A 3 -33.09 11.80 -28.37
CA CYS A 3 -32.84 10.94 -27.23
C CYS A 3 -31.43 10.42 -27.40
N LYS A 4 -30.49 10.93 -26.66
CA LYS A 4 -29.25 10.21 -26.33
C LYS A 4 -29.64 9.23 -25.23
N GLU A 5 -29.59 7.97 -25.55
CA GLU A 5 -29.55 6.87 -24.60
C GLU A 5 -28.34 7.11 -23.70
N SER A 6 -28.63 7.37 -22.42
CA SER A 6 -27.62 7.27 -21.37
C SER A 6 -27.31 5.77 -21.25
N GLU A 7 -26.17 5.34 -21.71
CA GLU A 7 -25.60 4.07 -21.29
C GLU A 7 -25.46 4.14 -19.78
N ASP A 8 -26.33 3.41 -19.08
CA ASP A 8 -26.19 3.14 -17.65
C ASP A 8 -24.86 2.36 -17.49
N LEU A 9 -23.84 3.07 -17.05
CA LEU A 9 -22.61 2.47 -16.53
C LEU A 9 -23.01 1.63 -15.31
N ASP A 10 -23.10 0.35 -15.54
CA ASP A 10 -23.36 -0.66 -14.50
C ASP A 10 -22.10 -0.69 -13.61
N MET A 11 -22.11 0.19 -12.60
CA MET A 11 -21.00 0.26 -11.64
C MET A 11 -20.95 -1.08 -10.90
N ALA A 12 -19.82 -1.76 -10.99
CA ALA A 12 -19.59 -3.07 -10.39
C ALA A 12 -19.65 -3.00 -8.86
N GLN A 13 -20.87 -3.02 -8.32
CA GLN A 13 -21.09 -3.12 -6.88
C GLN A 13 -21.12 -4.59 -6.47
N LEU A 14 -20.11 -5.03 -5.73
CA LEU A 14 -20.04 -6.38 -5.16
C LEU A 14 -21.04 -6.57 -3.99
N TRP A 15 -21.70 -5.50 -3.57
CA TRP A 15 -22.71 -5.51 -2.50
C TRP A 15 -23.91 -4.66 -2.93
N GLY A 16 -25.10 -5.19 -2.82
CA GLY A 16 -26.33 -4.49 -3.20
C GLY A 16 -27.53 -4.99 -2.40
N GLY A 17 -27.53 -6.26 -2.06
CA GLY A 17 -28.52 -6.89 -1.19
C GLY A 17 -29.96 -6.54 -1.55
N ARG A 18 -30.62 -5.74 -0.72
CA ARG A 18 -32.03 -5.35 -0.87
C ARG A 18 -32.23 -4.04 -1.66
N PHE A 19 -31.17 -3.36 -2.04
CA PHE A 19 -31.25 -2.08 -2.74
C PHE A 19 -31.45 -2.31 -4.24
N THR A 20 -32.45 -1.64 -4.80
CA THR A 20 -32.82 -1.73 -6.23
C THR A 20 -32.52 -0.43 -7.00
N LYS A 21 -32.09 0.62 -6.29
CA LYS A 21 -31.70 1.90 -6.89
C LYS A 21 -30.19 2.00 -6.95
N ALA A 22 -29.68 2.54 -8.05
CA ALA A 22 -28.29 2.94 -8.15
C ALA A 22 -27.92 3.94 -7.03
N THR A 23 -26.70 3.84 -6.52
CA THR A 23 -26.17 4.79 -5.54
C THR A 23 -26.05 6.17 -6.18
N ASP A 24 -26.44 7.23 -5.44
CA ASP A 24 -26.22 8.59 -5.89
C ASP A 24 -24.73 8.85 -6.13
N GLN A 25 -24.38 9.51 -7.23
CA GLN A 25 -22.99 9.75 -7.63
C GLN A 25 -22.20 10.52 -6.56
N LEU A 26 -22.84 11.44 -5.84
CA LEU A 26 -22.20 12.19 -4.75
C LEU A 26 -21.81 11.26 -3.59
N VAL A 27 -22.71 10.33 -3.23
CA VAL A 27 -22.47 9.35 -2.17
C VAL A 27 -21.38 8.36 -2.59
N TYR A 28 -21.42 7.90 -3.85
CA TYR A 28 -20.38 7.03 -4.40
C TYR A 28 -19.01 7.71 -4.32
N ASN A 29 -18.89 8.92 -4.83
CA ASN A 29 -17.62 9.68 -4.82
C ASN A 29 -17.12 9.97 -3.40
N PHE A 30 -18.03 10.17 -2.44
CA PHE A 30 -17.67 10.38 -1.04
C PHE A 30 -17.10 9.13 -0.38
N ASN A 31 -17.63 7.95 -0.72
CA ASN A 31 -17.19 6.68 -0.16
C ASN A 31 -15.98 6.08 -0.89
N ALA A 32 -15.81 6.40 -2.18
CA ALA A 32 -14.75 5.81 -2.99
C ALA A 32 -13.34 6.17 -2.49
N SER A 33 -12.49 5.16 -2.34
CA SER A 33 -11.11 5.28 -1.90
C SER A 33 -10.08 5.01 -3.00
N ILE A 34 -10.52 4.54 -4.18
CA ILE A 34 -9.67 4.11 -5.30
C ILE A 34 -8.60 5.14 -5.68
N THR A 35 -8.88 6.44 -5.54
CA THR A 35 -7.96 7.52 -5.91
C THR A 35 -6.67 7.53 -5.08
N PHE A 36 -6.69 6.98 -3.88
CA PHE A 36 -5.52 6.92 -3.00
C PHE A 36 -5.11 5.49 -2.65
N ASP A 37 -6.03 4.52 -2.56
CA ASP A 37 -5.70 3.15 -2.21
C ASP A 37 -5.14 2.32 -3.37
N GLN A 38 -5.29 2.77 -4.62
CA GLN A 38 -4.62 2.16 -5.78
C GLN A 38 -3.11 1.99 -5.61
N LYS A 39 -2.47 2.76 -4.72
CA LYS A 39 -1.03 2.70 -4.46
C LYS A 39 -0.59 1.36 -3.90
N PHE A 40 -1.46 0.65 -3.19
CA PHE A 40 -1.12 -0.63 -2.56
C PHE A 40 -1.75 -1.86 -3.24
N TYR A 41 -2.09 -1.75 -4.54
CA TYR A 41 -2.57 -2.90 -5.31
C TYR A 41 -1.64 -4.12 -5.24
N LYS A 42 -0.32 -3.90 -5.16
CA LYS A 42 0.67 -4.97 -5.02
C LYS A 42 0.49 -5.72 -3.72
N GLN A 43 0.30 -5.00 -2.64
CA GLN A 43 0.13 -5.55 -1.30
C GLN A 43 -1.20 -6.29 -1.17
N ASP A 44 -2.28 -5.77 -1.76
CA ASP A 44 -3.57 -6.48 -1.81
C ASP A 44 -3.43 -7.82 -2.54
N ILE A 45 -2.77 -7.84 -3.69
CA ILE A 45 -2.53 -9.08 -4.44
C ILE A 45 -1.63 -10.04 -3.65
N GLU A 46 -0.57 -9.58 -3.01
CA GLU A 46 0.33 -10.40 -2.20
C GLU A 46 -0.39 -11.01 -0.99
N GLY A 47 -1.17 -10.20 -0.28
CA GLY A 47 -2.02 -10.65 0.82
C GLY A 47 -3.05 -11.68 0.37
N SER A 48 -3.70 -11.45 -0.77
CA SER A 48 -4.66 -12.37 -1.38
C SER A 48 -4.02 -13.69 -1.79
N ILE A 49 -2.82 -13.68 -2.38
CA ILE A 49 -2.07 -14.91 -2.72
C ILE A 49 -1.74 -15.72 -1.47
N ALA A 50 -1.29 -15.05 -0.40
CA ALA A 50 -1.00 -15.71 0.87
C ALA A 50 -2.26 -16.36 1.48
N HIS A 51 -3.39 -15.65 1.41
CA HIS A 51 -4.68 -16.15 1.88
C HIS A 51 -5.15 -17.38 1.09
N VAL A 52 -5.08 -17.35 -0.24
CA VAL A 52 -5.46 -18.47 -1.12
C VAL A 52 -4.59 -19.70 -0.85
N LYS A 53 -3.28 -19.53 -0.66
CA LYS A 53 -2.38 -20.62 -0.26
C LYS A 53 -2.82 -21.27 1.06
N MET A 54 -3.25 -20.47 2.02
CA MET A 54 -3.79 -20.98 3.29
C MET A 54 -5.09 -21.76 3.07
N LEU A 55 -6.03 -21.23 2.27
CA LEU A 55 -7.29 -21.89 1.96
C LEU A 55 -7.07 -23.25 1.28
N GLY A 56 -6.14 -23.32 0.33
CA GLY A 56 -5.74 -24.59 -0.31
C GLY A 56 -5.11 -25.57 0.68
N LYS A 57 -4.17 -25.11 1.52
CA LYS A 57 -3.54 -25.93 2.56
C LYS A 57 -4.55 -26.52 3.56
N GLN A 58 -5.63 -25.80 3.85
CA GLN A 58 -6.70 -26.24 4.75
C GLN A 58 -7.77 -27.08 4.04
N GLY A 59 -7.63 -27.35 2.73
CA GLY A 59 -8.60 -28.14 1.97
C GLY A 59 -9.93 -27.44 1.70
N ILE A 60 -10.00 -26.13 1.88
CA ILE A 60 -11.18 -25.31 1.56
C ILE A 60 -11.26 -25.08 0.04
N LEU A 61 -10.12 -24.87 -0.60
CA LEU A 61 -9.96 -24.86 -2.06
C LEU A 61 -9.29 -26.15 -2.51
N THR A 62 -9.64 -26.62 -3.71
CA THR A 62 -8.87 -27.66 -4.40
C THR A 62 -7.52 -27.08 -4.83
N GLU A 63 -6.55 -27.95 -5.08
CA GLU A 63 -5.22 -27.55 -5.58
C GLU A 63 -5.31 -26.80 -6.91
N GLN A 64 -6.22 -27.23 -7.79
CA GLN A 64 -6.46 -26.57 -9.07
C GLN A 64 -7.01 -25.14 -8.88
N GLU A 65 -8.06 -24.97 -8.06
CA GLU A 65 -8.65 -23.66 -7.77
C GLU A 65 -7.63 -22.71 -7.13
N MET A 66 -6.83 -23.21 -6.19
CA MET A 66 -5.76 -22.43 -5.56
C MET A 66 -4.75 -21.94 -6.62
N ASN A 67 -4.28 -22.82 -7.49
CA ASN A 67 -3.30 -22.47 -8.51
C ASN A 67 -3.87 -21.51 -9.56
N ASP A 68 -5.11 -21.72 -10.00
CA ASP A 68 -5.79 -20.84 -10.96
C ASP A 68 -5.92 -19.43 -10.40
N ILE A 69 -6.36 -19.27 -9.14
CA ILE A 69 -6.50 -17.96 -8.50
C ILE A 69 -5.13 -17.29 -8.36
N ILE A 70 -4.08 -18.01 -7.89
CA ILE A 70 -2.74 -17.45 -7.73
C ILE A 70 -2.18 -16.97 -9.07
N THR A 71 -2.28 -17.78 -10.11
CA THR A 71 -1.80 -17.43 -11.45
C THR A 71 -2.50 -16.20 -11.99
N THR A 72 -3.82 -16.17 -11.88
CA THR A 72 -4.62 -15.02 -12.37
C THR A 72 -4.34 -13.73 -11.58
N LEU A 73 -4.13 -13.81 -10.26
CA LEU A 73 -3.72 -12.65 -9.46
C LEU A 73 -2.34 -12.11 -9.90
N GLN A 74 -1.41 -12.99 -10.24
CA GLN A 74 -0.10 -12.60 -10.77
C GLN A 74 -0.22 -11.93 -12.14
N GLU A 75 -1.05 -12.49 -13.02
CA GLU A 75 -1.34 -11.87 -14.32
C GLU A 75 -1.98 -10.49 -14.19
N ILE A 76 -2.93 -10.30 -13.26
CA ILE A 76 -3.53 -8.99 -12.96
C ILE A 76 -2.46 -8.00 -12.53
N LYS A 77 -1.54 -8.41 -11.64
CA LYS A 77 -0.42 -7.57 -11.21
C LYS A 77 0.46 -7.14 -12.38
N GLU A 78 0.85 -8.09 -13.22
CA GLU A 78 1.68 -7.83 -14.42
C GLU A 78 0.96 -6.93 -15.44
N ASP A 79 -0.34 -7.14 -15.66
CA ASP A 79 -1.16 -6.32 -16.55
C ASP A 79 -1.25 -4.87 -16.06
N VAL A 80 -1.37 -4.65 -14.75
CA VAL A 80 -1.34 -3.30 -14.16
C VAL A 80 0.06 -2.68 -14.28
N GLU A 81 1.11 -3.43 -13.96
CA GLU A 81 2.51 -2.95 -14.04
C GLU A 81 2.93 -2.58 -15.46
N SER A 82 2.45 -3.32 -16.46
CA SER A 82 2.73 -3.05 -17.88
C SER A 82 1.85 -1.98 -18.49
N GLY A 83 0.83 -1.49 -17.79
CA GLY A 83 -0.16 -0.53 -18.29
C GLY A 83 -1.19 -1.14 -19.25
N LYS A 84 -1.27 -2.46 -19.33
CA LYS A 84 -2.28 -3.18 -20.13
C LYS A 84 -3.65 -3.15 -19.45
N LEU A 85 -3.68 -3.11 -18.12
CA LEU A 85 -4.87 -2.98 -17.30
C LEU A 85 -4.76 -1.68 -16.48
N GLU A 86 -5.66 -0.74 -16.75
CA GLU A 86 -5.70 0.54 -16.05
C GLU A 86 -6.62 0.49 -14.83
N ILE A 87 -6.17 1.04 -13.70
CA ILE A 87 -7.00 1.20 -12.51
C ILE A 87 -7.87 2.44 -12.70
N THR A 88 -9.19 2.25 -12.81
CA THR A 88 -10.14 3.33 -13.10
C THR A 88 -11.01 3.66 -11.91
N SER A 89 -11.66 4.84 -11.93
CA SER A 89 -12.60 5.29 -10.90
C SER A 89 -13.98 4.64 -10.95
N GLU A 90 -14.17 3.64 -11.80
CA GLU A 90 -15.39 2.83 -11.87
C GLU A 90 -15.56 1.91 -10.66
N TYR A 91 -14.46 1.65 -9.96
CA TYR A 91 -14.43 0.83 -8.74
C TYR A 91 -14.36 1.69 -7.49
N GLU A 92 -15.02 1.26 -6.42
CA GLU A 92 -15.06 1.97 -5.15
C GLU A 92 -13.68 1.98 -4.48
N ASP A 93 -12.98 0.83 -4.50
CA ASP A 93 -11.69 0.62 -3.88
C ASP A 93 -10.81 -0.33 -4.73
N ILE A 94 -9.51 -0.40 -4.39
CA ILE A 94 -8.56 -1.27 -5.09
C ILE A 94 -8.90 -2.76 -4.93
N HIS A 95 -9.49 -3.14 -3.82
CA HIS A 95 -9.86 -4.52 -3.54
C HIS A 95 -11.00 -4.96 -4.45
N SER A 96 -12.00 -4.10 -4.66
CA SER A 96 -13.10 -4.34 -5.61
C SER A 96 -12.59 -4.43 -7.05
N PHE A 97 -11.60 -3.61 -7.41
CA PHE A 97 -10.92 -3.69 -8.72
C PHE A 97 -10.25 -5.04 -8.92
N VAL A 98 -9.43 -5.50 -7.98
CA VAL A 98 -8.72 -6.79 -8.06
C VAL A 98 -9.71 -7.95 -8.09
N GLU A 99 -10.71 -7.93 -7.20
CA GLU A 99 -11.72 -8.99 -7.10
C GLU A 99 -12.59 -9.08 -8.36
N ALA A 100 -13.02 -7.95 -8.93
CA ALA A 100 -13.81 -7.90 -10.15
C ALA A 100 -13.03 -8.46 -11.35
N ASN A 101 -11.76 -8.06 -11.54
CA ASN A 101 -10.91 -8.60 -12.60
C ASN A 101 -10.62 -10.09 -12.42
N LEU A 102 -10.49 -10.57 -11.18
CA LEU A 102 -10.33 -12.00 -10.90
C LEU A 102 -11.60 -12.78 -11.26
N ILE A 103 -12.77 -12.26 -10.89
CA ILE A 103 -14.07 -12.89 -11.20
C ILE A 103 -14.33 -12.89 -12.70
N ASP A 104 -14.01 -11.81 -13.40
CA ASP A 104 -14.15 -11.71 -14.86
C ASP A 104 -13.36 -12.82 -15.58
N ARG A 105 -12.16 -13.14 -15.10
CA ARG A 105 -11.29 -14.16 -15.69
C ARG A 105 -11.62 -15.60 -15.27
N LEU A 106 -12.06 -15.82 -14.03
CA LEU A 106 -12.24 -17.16 -13.43
C LEU A 106 -13.68 -17.51 -13.05
N GLY A 107 -14.63 -16.57 -13.20
CA GLY A 107 -16.02 -16.78 -12.83
C GLY A 107 -16.18 -17.15 -11.35
N ASP A 108 -16.94 -18.20 -11.06
CA ASP A 108 -17.26 -18.62 -9.68
C ASP A 108 -16.03 -19.04 -8.86
N THR A 109 -14.97 -19.52 -9.51
CA THR A 109 -13.70 -19.81 -8.82
C THR A 109 -13.07 -18.55 -8.24
N GLY A 110 -13.13 -17.43 -8.96
CA GLY A 110 -12.63 -16.14 -8.47
C GLY A 110 -13.33 -15.62 -7.22
N LYS A 111 -14.64 -15.87 -7.09
CA LYS A 111 -15.44 -15.49 -5.91
C LYS A 111 -14.97 -16.17 -4.62
N LYS A 112 -14.34 -17.33 -4.72
CA LYS A 112 -13.84 -18.09 -3.56
C LYS A 112 -12.68 -17.40 -2.84
N LEU A 113 -12.02 -16.44 -3.47
CA LEU A 113 -10.95 -15.65 -2.85
C LEU A 113 -11.41 -14.97 -1.55
N HIS A 114 -12.66 -14.53 -1.47
CA HIS A 114 -13.20 -13.82 -0.31
C HIS A 114 -13.55 -14.72 0.88
N THR A 115 -13.38 -16.04 0.76
CA THR A 115 -13.74 -17.00 1.79
C THR A 115 -12.99 -16.75 3.09
N GLY A 116 -13.71 -16.59 4.20
CA GLY A 116 -13.14 -16.47 5.54
C GLY A 116 -12.43 -15.15 5.84
N ARG A 117 -12.67 -14.10 5.09
CA ARG A 117 -12.14 -12.75 5.37
C ARG A 117 -13.22 -11.68 5.23
N SER A 118 -12.96 -10.51 5.76
CA SER A 118 -13.72 -9.29 5.57
C SER A 118 -12.89 -8.24 4.84
N ARG A 119 -13.53 -7.24 4.24
CA ARG A 119 -12.82 -6.07 3.73
C ARG A 119 -12.02 -5.37 4.85
N ASN A 120 -12.51 -5.40 6.10
CA ASN A 120 -11.86 -4.73 7.24
C ASN A 120 -10.46 -5.29 7.55
N ASP A 121 -10.31 -6.61 7.69
CA ASP A 121 -9.02 -7.22 7.99
C ASP A 121 -8.09 -7.24 6.77
N GLN A 122 -8.65 -7.32 5.57
CA GLN A 122 -7.94 -7.20 4.30
C GLN A 122 -7.28 -5.81 4.17
N VAL A 123 -8.05 -4.72 4.30
CA VAL A 123 -7.53 -3.34 4.23
C VAL A 123 -6.48 -3.11 5.32
N ALA A 124 -6.71 -3.60 6.54
CA ALA A 124 -5.75 -3.46 7.64
C ALA A 124 -4.42 -4.17 7.34
N LEU A 125 -4.45 -5.34 6.67
CA LEU A 125 -3.25 -6.04 6.22
C LEU A 125 -2.51 -5.22 5.16
N ASP A 126 -3.21 -4.77 4.12
CA ASP A 126 -2.61 -4.11 2.97
C ASP A 126 -1.95 -2.79 3.36
N MET A 127 -2.59 -2.01 4.24
CA MET A 127 -2.00 -0.81 4.82
C MET A 127 -0.73 -1.10 5.62
N ARG A 128 -0.68 -2.21 6.35
CA ARG A 128 0.55 -2.62 7.07
C ARG A 128 1.65 -3.05 6.11
N LEU A 129 1.34 -3.86 5.11
CA LEU A 129 2.30 -4.29 4.09
C LEU A 129 2.87 -3.08 3.32
N TYR A 130 1.99 -2.19 2.86
CA TYR A 130 2.39 -0.97 2.16
C TYR A 130 3.28 -0.07 3.04
N THR A 131 2.84 0.22 4.25
CA THR A 131 3.63 1.08 5.17
C THR A 131 4.97 0.43 5.52
N ARG A 132 5.03 -0.89 5.66
CA ARG A 132 6.29 -1.62 5.88
C ARG A 132 7.27 -1.40 4.75
N ASP A 133 6.81 -1.54 3.51
CA ASP A 133 7.63 -1.36 2.32
C ASP A 133 8.13 0.09 2.20
N GLU A 134 7.25 1.08 2.47
CA GLU A 134 7.60 2.50 2.49
C GLU A 134 8.60 2.85 3.60
N VAL A 135 8.46 2.27 4.80
CA VAL A 135 9.43 2.45 5.89
C VAL A 135 10.81 1.96 5.48
N LEU A 136 10.90 0.79 4.83
CA LEU A 136 12.18 0.27 4.34
C LEU A 136 12.79 1.15 3.24
N ALA A 137 11.96 1.67 2.33
CA ALA A 137 12.41 2.58 1.28
C ALA A 137 12.95 3.89 1.86
N VAL A 138 12.25 4.50 2.82
CA VAL A 138 12.69 5.73 3.50
C VAL A 138 13.95 5.46 4.33
N ASP A 139 14.07 4.33 5.02
CA ASP A 139 15.31 3.98 5.75
C ASP A 139 16.51 3.87 4.79
N GLY A 140 16.30 3.31 3.60
CA GLY A 140 17.32 3.25 2.55
C GLY A 140 17.79 4.65 2.12
N LEU A 141 16.86 5.56 1.83
CA LEU A 141 17.16 6.96 1.46
C LEU A 141 17.87 7.73 2.59
N LEU A 142 17.47 7.51 3.84
CA LEU A 142 18.15 8.12 4.99
C LEU A 142 19.58 7.58 5.15
N LYS A 143 19.81 6.30 4.86
CA LYS A 143 21.16 5.72 4.86
C LYS A 143 22.06 6.38 3.82
N GLU A 144 21.55 6.62 2.61
CA GLU A 144 22.28 7.32 1.55
C GLU A 144 22.59 8.77 1.96
N LEU A 145 21.62 9.48 2.52
CA LEU A 145 21.80 10.84 3.05
C LEU A 145 22.87 10.88 4.15
N LEU A 146 22.83 9.97 5.11
CA LEU A 146 23.82 9.88 6.18
C LEU A 146 25.21 9.59 5.63
N THR A 147 25.33 8.75 4.61
CA THR A 147 26.61 8.47 3.94
C THR A 147 27.16 9.74 3.28
N THR A 148 26.31 10.52 2.61
CA THR A 148 26.71 11.79 2.00
C THR A 148 27.16 12.81 3.06
N ILE A 149 26.40 12.94 4.17
CA ILE A 149 26.79 13.82 5.28
C ILE A 149 28.14 13.40 5.88
N LEU A 150 28.35 12.09 6.04
CA LEU A 150 29.62 11.57 6.58
C LEU A 150 30.81 11.94 5.69
N HIS A 151 30.70 11.79 4.36
CA HIS A 151 31.74 12.22 3.43
C HIS A 151 32.04 13.72 3.53
N ILE A 152 31.00 14.55 3.63
CA ILE A 152 31.19 16.01 3.83
C ILE A 152 31.92 16.25 5.16
N MET A 153 31.62 15.52 6.21
CA MET A 153 32.29 15.66 7.50
C MET A 153 33.77 15.25 7.42
N GLU A 154 34.08 14.12 6.76
CA GLU A 154 35.46 13.63 6.58
C GLU A 154 36.36 14.61 5.84
N GLU A 155 35.82 15.26 4.79
CA GLU A 155 36.54 16.24 3.98
C GLU A 155 36.69 17.61 4.66
N ASN A 156 35.93 17.92 5.71
CA ASN A 156 35.83 19.25 6.31
C ASN A 156 36.09 19.28 7.82
N THR A 157 36.92 18.37 8.32
CA THR A 157 37.30 18.33 9.73
C THR A 157 38.05 19.58 10.20
N GLU A 158 38.81 20.24 9.31
CA GLU A 158 39.60 21.44 9.55
C GLU A 158 38.97 22.73 8.97
N THR A 159 37.80 22.62 8.30
CA THR A 159 37.12 23.78 7.69
C THR A 159 36.39 24.56 8.76
N ILE A 160 36.98 25.71 9.15
CA ILE A 160 36.45 26.57 10.22
C ILE A 160 35.33 27.46 9.69
N MET A 161 34.25 27.55 10.43
CA MET A 161 33.11 28.43 10.18
C MET A 161 32.59 29.07 11.46
N PRO A 162 31.89 30.22 11.41
CA PRO A 162 31.28 30.81 12.59
C PRO A 162 30.04 30.02 13.02
N GLY A 163 29.98 29.63 14.30
CA GLY A 163 28.73 29.25 14.95
C GLY A 163 27.95 30.51 15.34
N PHE A 164 26.62 30.44 15.28
CA PHE A 164 25.72 31.57 15.55
C PHE A 164 24.82 31.31 16.75
N THR A 165 24.56 32.36 17.55
CA THR A 165 23.47 32.43 18.50
C THR A 165 22.77 33.77 18.34
N HIS A 166 21.44 33.81 18.40
CA HIS A 166 20.65 35.05 18.23
C HIS A 166 21.03 35.86 16.97
N LEU A 167 21.30 35.14 15.85
CA LEU A 167 21.74 35.71 14.57
C LEU A 167 23.09 36.46 14.66
N GLN A 168 23.87 36.27 15.70
CA GLN A 168 25.21 36.86 15.88
C GLN A 168 26.28 35.76 15.92
N LYS A 169 27.48 36.13 15.42
CA LYS A 169 28.66 35.26 15.51
C LYS A 169 28.99 35.00 16.98
N ALA A 170 29.04 33.74 17.39
CA ALA A 170 29.32 33.35 18.76
C ALA A 170 30.72 32.74 18.89
N GLN A 171 30.91 31.52 18.34
CA GLN A 171 32.18 30.80 18.48
C GLN A 171 32.58 30.16 17.15
N PRO A 172 33.88 29.90 16.91
CA PRO A 172 34.31 29.10 15.76
C PRO A 172 33.91 27.63 15.96
N ILE A 173 33.43 27.01 14.89
CA ILE A 173 33.15 25.58 14.79
C ILE A 173 33.73 25.06 13.48
N THR A 174 33.81 23.76 13.30
CA THR A 174 34.12 23.19 11.99
C THR A 174 32.83 22.85 11.22
N LEU A 175 32.92 22.82 9.90
CA LEU A 175 31.80 22.37 9.07
C LEU A 175 31.45 20.92 9.41
N ALA A 176 32.42 20.06 9.66
CA ALA A 176 32.17 18.70 10.11
C ALA A 176 31.34 18.63 11.40
N HIS A 177 31.64 19.49 12.39
CA HIS A 177 30.86 19.56 13.62
C HIS A 177 29.42 20.01 13.35
N HIS A 178 29.22 20.99 12.48
CA HIS A 178 27.90 21.47 12.09
C HIS A 178 27.07 20.36 11.43
N MET A 179 27.65 19.68 10.45
CA MET A 179 27.00 18.57 9.73
C MET A 179 26.76 17.35 10.63
N GLY A 180 27.62 17.13 11.63
CA GLY A 180 27.47 16.07 12.62
C GLY A 180 26.17 16.16 13.43
N ALA A 181 25.67 17.39 13.69
CA ALA A 181 24.39 17.57 14.35
C ALA A 181 23.22 16.99 13.52
N TYR A 182 23.22 17.22 12.20
CA TYR A 182 22.23 16.65 11.29
C TYR A 182 22.39 15.13 11.17
N PHE A 183 23.61 14.65 11.10
CA PHE A 183 23.89 13.22 11.10
C PHE A 183 23.24 12.51 12.31
N GLU A 184 23.45 13.03 13.50
CA GLU A 184 22.87 12.45 14.72
C GLU A 184 21.33 12.60 14.77
N MET A 185 20.74 13.65 14.18
CA MET A 185 19.27 13.78 14.07
C MET A 185 18.69 12.69 13.16
N PHE A 186 19.19 12.54 11.95
CA PHE A 186 18.69 11.53 10.99
C PHE A 186 18.99 10.09 11.44
N LYS A 187 20.11 9.86 12.15
CA LYS A 187 20.38 8.57 12.76
C LYS A 187 19.30 8.17 13.79
N ARG A 188 18.84 9.13 14.60
CA ARG A 188 17.71 8.88 15.51
C ARG A 188 16.39 8.65 14.77
N ASP A 189 16.18 9.30 13.63
CA ASP A 189 14.98 9.06 12.81
C ASP A 189 14.98 7.64 12.23
N ARG A 190 16.13 7.11 11.80
CA ARG A 190 16.25 5.69 11.40
C ARG A 190 15.88 4.73 12.53
N LEU A 191 16.30 5.00 13.76
CA LEU A 191 15.91 4.17 14.92
C LEU A 191 14.40 4.19 15.14
N ARG A 192 13.74 5.35 14.96
CA ARG A 192 12.28 5.45 15.04
C ARG A 192 11.59 4.62 13.93
N LEU A 193 12.11 4.65 12.70
CA LEU A 193 11.58 3.84 11.61
C LEU A 193 11.70 2.34 11.89
N HIS A 194 12.83 1.88 12.45
CA HIS A 194 13.00 0.49 12.88
C HIS A 194 11.98 0.10 13.95
N ASP A 195 11.75 0.95 14.97
CA ASP A 195 10.76 0.69 16.00
C ASP A 195 9.32 0.63 15.43
N ILE A 196 9.00 1.51 14.48
CA ILE A 196 7.72 1.48 13.77
C ILE A 196 7.57 0.15 13.01
N TYR A 197 8.60 -0.26 12.25
CA TYR A 197 8.59 -1.51 11.50
C TYR A 197 8.27 -2.71 12.39
N GLU A 198 8.97 -2.87 13.51
CA GLU A 198 8.74 -3.96 14.46
C GLU A 198 7.32 -3.95 15.05
N ARG A 199 6.81 -2.78 15.43
CA ARG A 199 5.49 -2.63 16.04
C ARG A 199 4.34 -2.88 15.07
N MET A 200 4.51 -2.57 13.78
CA MET A 200 3.47 -2.75 12.78
C MET A 200 3.46 -4.13 12.12
N ASN A 201 4.53 -4.91 12.26
CA ASN A 201 4.73 -6.18 11.55
C ASN A 201 3.92 -7.33 12.18
N TYR A 202 2.61 -7.11 12.36
CA TYR A 202 1.64 -8.11 12.82
C TYR A 202 0.53 -8.27 11.80
N CYS A 203 0.23 -9.53 11.43
CA CYS A 203 -0.79 -9.84 10.45
C CYS A 203 -2.20 -9.78 11.07
N PRO A 204 -3.09 -8.87 10.63
CA PRO A 204 -4.47 -8.83 11.09
C PRO A 204 -5.40 -9.76 10.32
N LEU A 205 -4.97 -10.30 9.17
CA LEU A 205 -5.81 -11.13 8.30
C LEU A 205 -6.28 -12.38 9.04
N GLY A 206 -7.58 -12.64 8.97
CA GLY A 206 -8.27 -13.70 9.73
C GLY A 206 -9.09 -13.17 10.91
N SER A 207 -8.94 -11.87 11.28
CA SER A 207 -9.77 -11.25 12.31
C SER A 207 -11.21 -10.99 11.86
N GLY A 208 -11.48 -11.00 10.56
CA GLY A 208 -12.79 -10.66 10.01
C GLY A 208 -13.20 -9.22 10.31
N ALA A 209 -14.51 -8.98 10.45
CA ALA A 209 -15.05 -7.66 10.75
C ALA A 209 -15.05 -7.33 12.25
N LEU A 210 -15.10 -8.34 13.13
CA LEU A 210 -15.28 -8.16 14.57
C LEU A 210 -14.14 -8.75 15.41
N ALA A 211 -13.73 -9.95 15.20
CA ALA A 211 -12.64 -10.60 15.95
C ALA A 211 -12.37 -12.04 15.45
N GLY A 212 -12.74 -12.35 14.24
CA GLY A 212 -12.56 -13.70 13.68
C GLY A 212 -13.76 -14.59 13.78
#